data_3cee9539969d9c70e36a334da567d5ad
#
_entry.id   3cee9539969d9c70e36a334da567d5ad
#
_cell.length_a   1.000
_cell.length_b   1.000
_cell.length_c   1.000
_cell.angle_alpha   90.00
_cell.angle_beta   90.00
_cell.angle_gamma   90.00
#
_symmetry.space_group_name_H-M   'P 1'
#
loop_
_entity.id
_entity.type
_entity.pdbx_description
1 polymer ?
#
loop_
_entity_poly.entity_id
_entity_poly.type
_entity_poly.pdbx_seq_one_letter_code
_entity_poly.pdbx_strand_id
1 'polypeptide(L)'
;MQFLELKNFLDSKVEQYNQPNFIANDPVCIPHLFEKKQDIEISGFFAAVLAWGQRKTIINKCRELLDRMDNAPHDFVLNHSDDDLKRLLNFKHRTFNDTDLLYFISFFKQHYENFESLEQAFIPQQDIYRAEYLEISSTGRSIEVSSEVCYTADFHFSIEQALNHFRFYFFSLEDFPHRTRKHISSPQQKSTCKRLNMFLRWMVRTDNKGVDFGIWNTLNPKDLICPCDVHVDRVGRLLGLINRKQTDWLTAVELTTHLRAFDPLDPVKYDFALFGLGVEKEF
;
A
#
# COMPACT_ATOMS: atom_id res chain seq x y z
N MET A 1 23.37 -4.44 -20.75
CA MET A 1 23.48 -2.97 -20.50
C MET A 1 24.40 -2.78 -19.30
N GLN A 2 25.37 -1.86 -19.36
CA GLN A 2 26.21 -1.56 -18.20
C GLN A 2 25.39 -0.80 -17.13
N PHE A 3 25.83 -0.83 -15.88
CA PHE A 3 25.08 -0.22 -14.76
C PHE A 3 24.66 1.24 -15.02
N LEU A 4 25.60 2.08 -15.47
CA LEU A 4 25.32 3.49 -15.73
C LEU A 4 24.37 3.71 -16.91
N GLU A 5 24.48 2.90 -17.94
CA GLU A 5 23.59 2.94 -19.11
C GLU A 5 22.16 2.59 -18.72
N LEU A 6 21.98 1.52 -17.90
CA LEU A 6 20.67 1.09 -17.40
C LEU A 6 20.05 2.17 -16.49
N LYS A 7 20.85 2.74 -15.58
CA LYS A 7 20.39 3.85 -14.73
C LYS A 7 19.89 5.02 -15.58
N ASN A 8 20.70 5.51 -16.52
CA ASN A 8 20.34 6.66 -17.36
C ASN A 8 19.10 6.37 -18.21
N PHE A 9 18.97 5.14 -18.72
CA PHE A 9 17.79 4.70 -19.45
C PHE A 9 16.54 4.74 -18.56
N LEU A 10 16.61 4.17 -17.35
CA LEU A 10 15.48 4.18 -16.44
C LEU A 10 15.14 5.59 -15.94
N ASP A 11 16.13 6.45 -15.66
CA ASP A 11 15.91 7.85 -15.30
C ASP A 11 15.16 8.59 -16.41
N SER A 12 15.55 8.37 -17.68
CA SER A 12 14.84 8.98 -18.82
C SER A 12 13.38 8.51 -18.93
N LYS A 13 13.12 7.23 -18.61
CA LYS A 13 11.76 6.67 -18.61
C LYS A 13 10.93 7.15 -17.40
N VAL A 14 11.56 7.37 -16.25
CA VAL A 14 10.89 8.05 -15.12
C VAL A 14 10.43 9.44 -15.55
N GLU A 15 11.30 10.26 -16.17
CA GLU A 15 10.93 11.58 -16.67
C GLU A 15 9.82 11.52 -17.73
N GLN A 16 9.77 10.48 -18.54
CA GLN A 16 8.73 10.29 -19.56
C GLN A 16 7.37 9.95 -18.94
N TYR A 17 7.32 9.06 -17.95
CA TYR A 17 6.06 8.50 -17.44
C TYR A 17 5.56 9.13 -16.14
N ASN A 18 6.45 9.66 -15.30
CA ASN A 18 6.07 10.34 -14.07
C ASN A 18 5.66 11.80 -14.39
N GLN A 19 4.48 11.95 -14.96
CA GLN A 19 3.94 13.24 -15.40
C GLN A 19 2.47 13.38 -14.96
N PRO A 20 1.94 14.60 -14.80
CA PRO A 20 0.55 14.83 -14.39
C PRO A 20 -0.50 14.15 -15.28
N ASN A 21 -0.21 13.96 -16.57
CA ASN A 21 -1.11 13.25 -17.49
C ASN A 21 -1.27 11.74 -17.17
N PHE A 22 -0.34 11.17 -16.40
CA PHE A 22 -0.46 9.79 -15.89
C PHE A 22 -1.70 9.64 -15.00
N ILE A 23 -2.02 10.67 -14.20
CA ILE A 23 -3.11 10.64 -13.20
C ILE A 23 -4.44 10.27 -13.86
N ALA A 24 -4.80 10.90 -14.96
CA ALA A 24 -6.13 10.81 -15.57
C ALA A 24 -6.55 9.36 -15.93
N ASN A 25 -5.58 8.51 -16.25
CA ASN A 25 -5.82 7.15 -16.73
C ASN A 25 -5.38 6.05 -15.75
N ASP A 26 -5.03 6.41 -14.51
CA ASP A 26 -4.61 5.48 -13.48
C ASP A 26 -5.54 5.54 -12.26
N PRO A 27 -5.70 4.48 -11.48
CA PRO A 27 -6.49 4.52 -10.25
C PRO A 27 -6.10 5.61 -9.26
N VAL A 28 -4.87 6.13 -9.32
CA VAL A 28 -4.44 7.27 -8.50
C VAL A 28 -5.29 8.53 -8.74
N CYS A 29 -6.00 8.63 -9.86
CA CYS A 29 -6.95 9.73 -10.11
C CYS A 29 -8.09 9.79 -9.08
N ILE A 30 -8.35 8.72 -8.36
CA ILE A 30 -9.42 8.66 -7.37
C ILE A 30 -9.10 9.48 -6.13
N PRO A 31 -7.97 9.28 -5.42
CA PRO A 31 -7.62 10.15 -4.31
C PRO A 31 -7.34 11.60 -4.75
N HIS A 32 -6.98 11.87 -6.01
CA HIS A 32 -6.85 13.23 -6.54
C HIS A 32 -8.17 14.02 -6.66
N LEU A 33 -9.32 13.39 -6.38
CA LEU A 33 -10.60 14.08 -6.27
C LEU A 33 -10.76 14.85 -4.94
N PHE A 34 -9.85 14.66 -3.98
CA PHE A 34 -9.97 15.15 -2.62
C PHE A 34 -8.77 16.02 -2.21
N GLU A 35 -9.01 16.95 -1.28
CA GLU A 35 -8.00 17.79 -0.64
C GLU A 35 -7.76 17.39 0.83
N LYS A 36 -8.81 16.87 1.49
CA LYS A 36 -8.71 16.44 2.89
C LYS A 36 -7.90 15.15 3.00
N LYS A 37 -6.89 15.15 3.87
CA LYS A 37 -5.95 14.03 4.06
C LYS A 37 -6.66 12.68 4.23
N GLN A 38 -7.65 12.60 5.11
CA GLN A 38 -8.36 11.37 5.41
C GLN A 38 -9.20 10.87 4.22
N ASP A 39 -9.77 11.78 3.41
CA ASP A 39 -10.49 11.41 2.20
C ASP A 39 -9.53 10.86 1.14
N ILE A 40 -8.32 11.47 1.01
CA ILE A 40 -7.24 10.97 0.15
C ILE A 40 -6.81 9.57 0.59
N GLU A 41 -6.61 9.36 1.90
CA GLU A 41 -6.19 8.08 2.48
C GLU A 41 -7.22 6.97 2.21
N ILE A 42 -8.50 7.19 2.53
CA ILE A 42 -9.57 6.19 2.37
C ILE A 42 -9.81 5.89 0.89
N SER A 43 -9.98 6.93 0.07
CA SER A 43 -10.23 6.75 -1.36
C SER A 43 -9.05 6.13 -2.09
N GLY A 44 -7.82 6.53 -1.72
CA GLY A 44 -6.57 5.94 -2.22
C GLY A 44 -6.42 4.48 -1.82
N PHE A 45 -6.77 4.13 -0.58
CA PHE A 45 -6.74 2.75 -0.12
C PHE A 45 -7.73 1.87 -0.91
N PHE A 46 -8.98 2.31 -1.09
CA PHE A 46 -9.94 1.59 -1.92
C PHE A 46 -9.46 1.49 -3.37
N ALA A 47 -8.94 2.58 -3.96
CA ALA A 47 -8.40 2.55 -5.32
C ALA A 47 -7.26 1.53 -5.46
N ALA A 48 -6.36 1.46 -4.50
CA ALA A 48 -5.27 0.48 -4.49
C ALA A 48 -5.78 -0.96 -4.32
N VAL A 49 -6.69 -1.21 -3.36
CA VAL A 49 -7.25 -2.54 -3.11
C VAL A 49 -8.05 -3.05 -4.30
N LEU A 50 -8.79 -2.19 -4.99
CA LEU A 50 -9.57 -2.55 -6.16
C LEU A 50 -8.75 -2.58 -7.47
N ALA A 51 -7.46 -2.20 -7.45
CA ALA A 51 -6.59 -2.10 -8.62
C ALA A 51 -6.19 -3.48 -9.20
N TRP A 52 -7.16 -4.23 -9.72
CA TRP A 52 -6.97 -5.50 -10.43
C TRP A 52 -8.02 -5.70 -11.53
N GLY A 53 -7.55 -5.80 -12.76
CA GLY A 53 -8.37 -5.87 -13.96
C GLY A 53 -8.14 -4.67 -14.87
N GLN A 54 -9.16 -4.32 -15.64
CA GLN A 54 -9.09 -3.19 -16.57
C GLN A 54 -9.19 -1.85 -15.83
N ARG A 55 -8.28 -0.92 -16.08
CA ARG A 55 -8.21 0.41 -15.42
C ARG A 55 -9.54 1.16 -15.45
N LYS A 56 -10.19 1.23 -16.64
CA LYS A 56 -11.50 1.89 -16.78
C LYS A 56 -12.55 1.32 -15.82
N THR A 57 -12.59 -0.01 -15.68
CA THR A 57 -13.52 -0.68 -14.76
C THR A 57 -13.18 -0.37 -13.30
N ILE A 58 -11.90 -0.36 -12.95
CA ILE A 58 -11.43 -0.02 -11.59
C ILE A 58 -11.86 1.40 -11.24
N ILE A 59 -11.53 2.38 -12.08
CA ILE A 59 -11.86 3.80 -11.85
C ILE A 59 -13.37 3.99 -11.72
N ASN A 60 -14.17 3.39 -12.60
CA ASN A 60 -15.62 3.47 -12.52
C ASN A 60 -16.18 2.86 -11.23
N LYS A 61 -15.60 1.74 -10.77
CA LYS A 61 -16.03 1.11 -9.51
C LYS A 61 -15.62 1.91 -8.28
N CYS A 62 -14.48 2.56 -8.30
CA CYS A 62 -14.09 3.48 -7.24
C CYS A 62 -15.03 4.69 -7.19
N ARG A 63 -15.37 5.30 -8.33
CA ARG A 63 -16.35 6.40 -8.39
C ARG A 63 -17.72 5.96 -7.90
N GLU A 64 -18.23 4.81 -8.35
CA GLU A 64 -19.48 4.23 -7.84
C GLU A 64 -19.45 4.09 -6.31
N LEU A 65 -18.33 3.64 -5.75
CA LEU A 65 -18.17 3.51 -4.31
C LEU A 65 -18.20 4.89 -3.60
N LEU A 66 -17.47 5.87 -4.14
CA LEU A 66 -17.44 7.22 -3.60
C LEU A 66 -18.81 7.90 -3.66
N ASP A 67 -19.55 7.72 -4.76
CA ASP A 67 -20.92 8.24 -4.90
C ASP A 67 -21.86 7.68 -3.82
N ARG A 68 -21.69 6.38 -3.46
CA ARG A 68 -22.45 5.73 -2.38
C ARG A 68 -22.09 6.28 -1.00
N MET A 69 -20.92 6.90 -0.85
CA MET A 69 -20.43 7.57 0.36
C MET A 69 -20.52 9.11 0.26
N ASP A 70 -21.41 9.63 -0.59
CA ASP A 70 -21.69 11.07 -0.80
C ASP A 70 -20.44 11.88 -1.19
N ASN A 71 -19.43 11.24 -1.79
CA ASN A 71 -18.11 11.81 -2.11
C ASN A 71 -17.42 12.46 -0.89
N ALA A 72 -17.71 11.97 0.32
CA ALA A 72 -17.14 12.38 1.59
C ALA A 72 -16.75 11.15 2.42
N PRO A 73 -15.77 10.32 1.95
CA PRO A 73 -15.53 9.00 2.53
C PRO A 73 -15.16 9.01 4.01
N HIS A 74 -14.43 10.02 4.50
CA HIS A 74 -14.09 10.11 5.91
C HIS A 74 -15.30 10.46 6.78
N ASP A 75 -16.11 11.41 6.32
CA ASP A 75 -17.35 11.78 7.04
C ASP A 75 -18.33 10.61 7.07
N PHE A 76 -18.51 9.94 5.93
CA PHE A 76 -19.31 8.72 5.83
C PHE A 76 -18.83 7.65 6.82
N VAL A 77 -17.52 7.39 6.86
CA VAL A 77 -16.94 6.38 7.76
C VAL A 77 -17.27 6.66 9.22
N LEU A 78 -17.17 7.91 9.66
CA LEU A 78 -17.40 8.26 11.05
C LEU A 78 -18.88 8.37 11.42
N ASN A 79 -19.72 8.92 10.53
CA ASN A 79 -21.05 9.42 10.86
C ASN A 79 -22.20 8.66 10.21
N HIS A 80 -21.95 7.59 9.43
CA HIS A 80 -23.01 6.82 8.77
C HIS A 80 -24.01 6.22 9.75
N SER A 81 -25.26 6.20 9.33
CA SER A 81 -26.36 5.45 9.95
C SER A 81 -26.45 4.03 9.35
N ASP A 82 -27.29 3.18 9.94
CA ASP A 82 -27.58 1.85 9.38
C ASP A 82 -28.25 1.95 7.98
N ASP A 83 -29.01 3.02 7.74
CA ASP A 83 -29.64 3.24 6.42
C ASP A 83 -28.60 3.64 5.38
N ASP A 84 -27.57 4.40 5.75
CA ASP A 84 -26.46 4.72 4.85
C ASP A 84 -25.66 3.45 4.48
N LEU A 85 -25.45 2.54 5.43
CA LEU A 85 -24.80 1.26 5.16
C LEU A 85 -25.58 0.41 4.14
N LYS A 86 -26.91 0.50 4.09
CA LYS A 86 -27.74 -0.19 3.07
C LYS A 86 -27.40 0.26 1.65
N ARG A 87 -26.94 1.50 1.47
CA ARG A 87 -26.50 2.01 0.16
C ARG A 87 -25.27 1.28 -0.36
N LEU A 88 -24.46 0.66 0.51
CA LEU A 88 -23.27 -0.11 0.15
C LEU A 88 -23.59 -1.55 -0.27
N LEU A 89 -24.79 -2.05 0.01
CA LEU A 89 -25.22 -3.40 -0.38
C LEU A 89 -25.22 -3.59 -1.90
N ASN A 90 -24.95 -4.81 -2.32
CA ASN A 90 -24.80 -5.19 -3.73
C ASN A 90 -23.61 -4.51 -4.45
N PHE A 91 -22.73 -3.81 -3.74
CA PHE A 91 -21.46 -3.39 -4.33
C PHE A 91 -20.62 -4.61 -4.68
N LYS A 92 -20.09 -4.61 -5.89
CA LYS A 92 -19.25 -5.72 -6.37
C LYS A 92 -18.21 -5.24 -7.35
N HIS A 93 -16.97 -5.65 -7.11
CA HIS A 93 -15.86 -5.57 -8.06
C HIS A 93 -15.11 -6.89 -8.06
N ARG A 94 -15.31 -7.71 -9.11
CA ARG A 94 -14.70 -9.05 -9.22
C ARG A 94 -15.06 -9.92 -8.00
N THR A 95 -14.08 -10.30 -7.17
CA THR A 95 -14.32 -11.09 -5.95
C THR A 95 -14.48 -10.24 -4.69
N PHE A 96 -14.28 -8.92 -4.76
CA PHE A 96 -14.62 -7.98 -3.69
C PHE A 96 -16.12 -7.67 -3.76
N ASN A 97 -16.83 -7.77 -2.64
CA ASN A 97 -18.26 -7.50 -2.55
C ASN A 97 -18.64 -6.66 -1.32
N ASP A 98 -19.94 -6.47 -1.11
CA ASP A 98 -20.49 -5.70 0.01
C ASP A 98 -20.08 -6.21 1.39
N THR A 99 -19.97 -7.53 1.61
CA THR A 99 -19.47 -8.07 2.88
C THR A 99 -18.03 -7.59 3.16
N ASP A 100 -17.17 -7.60 2.13
CA ASP A 100 -15.81 -7.09 2.24
C ASP A 100 -15.82 -5.59 2.51
N LEU A 101 -16.69 -4.85 1.78
CA LEU A 101 -16.82 -3.40 1.89
C LEU A 101 -17.29 -2.96 3.28
N LEU A 102 -18.34 -3.58 3.81
CA LEU A 102 -18.86 -3.25 5.15
C LEU A 102 -17.79 -3.47 6.23
N TYR A 103 -17.00 -4.54 6.10
CA TYR A 103 -15.88 -4.76 7.01
C TYR A 103 -14.81 -3.65 6.91
N PHE A 104 -14.48 -3.20 5.68
CA PHE A 104 -13.56 -2.08 5.48
C PHE A 104 -14.07 -0.80 6.14
N ILE A 105 -15.36 -0.50 6.02
CA ILE A 105 -15.98 0.66 6.69
C ILE A 105 -15.86 0.52 8.21
N SER A 106 -16.16 -0.65 8.76
CA SER A 106 -16.03 -0.89 10.21
C SER A 106 -14.60 -0.71 10.70
N PHE A 107 -13.62 -1.21 9.94
CA PHE A 107 -12.20 -1.01 10.25
C PHE A 107 -11.82 0.47 10.23
N PHE A 108 -12.18 1.20 9.17
CA PHE A 108 -11.87 2.62 9.07
C PHE A 108 -12.53 3.43 10.19
N LYS A 109 -13.77 3.12 10.54
CA LYS A 109 -14.47 3.77 11.66
C LYS A 109 -13.69 3.59 12.95
N GLN A 110 -13.38 2.34 13.34
CA GLN A 110 -12.59 2.06 14.54
C GLN A 110 -11.23 2.77 14.49
N HIS A 111 -10.58 2.79 13.32
CA HIS A 111 -9.28 3.44 13.18
C HIS A 111 -9.37 4.96 13.38
N TYR A 112 -10.24 5.65 12.63
CA TYR A 112 -10.34 7.10 12.65
C TYR A 112 -11.05 7.67 13.89
N GLU A 113 -11.73 6.84 14.69
CA GLU A 113 -12.17 7.22 16.04
C GLU A 113 -10.99 7.38 17.02
N ASN A 114 -9.84 6.77 16.72
CA ASN A 114 -8.67 6.76 17.61
C ASN A 114 -7.44 7.47 17.02
N PHE A 115 -7.37 7.64 15.72
CA PHE A 115 -6.20 8.19 15.02
C PHE A 115 -6.59 9.17 13.92
N GLU A 116 -5.76 10.18 13.69
CA GLU A 116 -6.00 11.22 12.68
C GLU A 116 -5.58 10.82 11.26
N SER A 117 -4.78 9.76 11.09
CA SER A 117 -4.25 9.34 9.79
C SER A 117 -4.13 7.82 9.71
N LEU A 118 -4.39 7.26 8.54
CA LEU A 118 -4.22 5.84 8.27
C LEU A 118 -2.74 5.41 8.34
N GLU A 119 -1.80 6.34 8.34
CA GLU A 119 -0.37 6.06 8.53
C GLU A 119 -0.11 5.26 9.81
N GLN A 120 -0.82 5.61 10.92
CA GLN A 120 -0.67 4.93 12.20
C GLN A 120 -0.99 3.43 12.14
N ALA A 121 -1.86 3.02 11.21
CA ALA A 121 -2.18 1.60 11.02
C ALA A 121 -1.00 0.78 10.47
N PHE A 122 0.00 1.44 9.87
CA PHE A 122 1.21 0.82 9.34
C PHE A 122 2.41 0.89 10.27
N ILE A 123 2.28 1.58 11.41
CA ILE A 123 3.37 1.74 12.39
C ILE A 123 3.23 0.66 13.46
N PRO A 124 4.18 -0.31 13.52
CA PRO A 124 4.17 -1.34 14.54
C PRO A 124 4.30 -0.73 15.94
N GLN A 125 3.36 -1.06 16.83
CA GLN A 125 3.47 -0.66 18.23
C GLN A 125 4.44 -1.58 18.97
N GLN A 126 5.35 -1.02 19.75
CA GLN A 126 6.40 -1.79 20.44
C GLN A 126 5.85 -2.91 21.34
N ASP A 127 4.70 -2.69 21.96
CA ASP A 127 4.09 -3.65 22.89
C ASP A 127 3.57 -4.91 22.22
N ILE A 128 3.09 -4.82 20.98
CA ILE A 128 2.57 -5.97 20.21
C ILE A 128 3.72 -6.88 19.74
N TYR A 129 4.84 -6.29 19.30
CA TYR A 129 6.02 -7.07 18.91
C TYR A 129 6.66 -7.80 20.09
N ARG A 130 6.57 -7.24 21.30
CA ARG A 130 7.10 -7.88 22.51
C ARG A 130 6.32 -9.14 22.89
N ALA A 131 5.01 -9.15 22.67
CA ALA A 131 4.17 -10.32 22.95
C ALA A 131 4.40 -11.47 21.94
N GLU A 132 4.51 -11.18 20.63
CA GLU A 132 4.82 -12.21 19.61
C GLU A 132 6.23 -12.79 19.77
N TYR A 133 7.23 -11.98 20.15
CA TYR A 133 8.59 -12.46 20.42
C TYR A 133 8.67 -13.33 21.67
N LEU A 134 7.79 -13.11 22.66
CA LEU A 134 7.71 -13.92 23.88
C LEU A 134 7.01 -15.25 23.64
N GLU A 135 6.03 -15.35 22.74
CA GLU A 135 5.41 -16.62 22.34
C GLU A 135 6.36 -17.52 21.53
N ILE A 136 7.24 -16.95 20.71
CA ILE A 136 8.26 -17.70 19.95
C ILE A 136 9.41 -18.16 20.85
N SER A 137 9.69 -17.45 21.94
CA SER A 137 10.76 -17.77 22.88
C SER A 137 10.34 -18.63 24.07
N SER A 138 9.13 -19.20 24.10
CA SER A 138 8.60 -20.00 25.21
C SER A 138 9.22 -21.39 25.35
N THR A 139 10.56 -21.45 25.36
CA THR A 139 11.34 -22.49 26.00
C THR A 139 11.99 -21.92 27.27
N GLY A 140 11.17 -21.82 28.30
CA GLY A 140 11.55 -21.90 29.70
C GLY A 140 12.71 -21.06 30.20
N ARG A 141 12.52 -19.72 30.39
CA ARG A 141 13.11 -18.95 31.51
C ARG A 141 12.32 -17.65 31.69
N SER A 142 11.74 -17.49 32.88
CA SER A 142 11.11 -16.25 33.35
C SER A 142 12.16 -15.13 33.47
N ILE A 143 12.00 -14.07 32.71
CA ILE A 143 12.75 -12.82 32.88
C ILE A 143 11.78 -11.82 33.52
N GLU A 144 12.12 -11.37 34.74
CA GLU A 144 11.42 -10.28 35.43
C GLU A 144 11.52 -8.99 34.58
N VAL A 145 10.38 -8.42 34.21
CA VAL A 145 10.28 -7.20 33.42
C VAL A 145 10.15 -6.02 34.37
N SER A 146 11.19 -5.22 34.49
CA SER A 146 11.12 -3.90 35.13
C SER A 146 10.28 -2.94 34.30
N SER A 147 9.32 -2.27 34.95
CA SER A 147 8.31 -1.40 34.37
C SER A 147 8.82 0.03 34.05
N GLU A 148 9.95 0.18 33.41
CA GLU A 148 10.36 1.48 32.84
C GLU A 148 10.31 1.42 31.33
N VAL A 149 9.21 1.94 30.75
CA VAL A 149 9.06 2.16 29.31
C VAL A 149 9.95 3.35 28.95
N CYS A 150 11.14 3.07 28.51
CA CYS A 150 12.02 4.08 27.91
C CYS A 150 11.55 4.29 26.45
N TYR A 151 10.90 5.41 26.17
CA TYR A 151 10.64 5.87 24.81
C TYR A 151 11.98 6.27 24.17
N THR A 152 12.65 5.32 23.54
CA THR A 152 13.81 5.66 22.71
C THR A 152 13.31 6.15 21.36
N ALA A 153 13.72 7.35 20.97
CA ALA A 153 13.29 8.09 19.78
C ALA A 153 13.68 7.45 18.42
N ASP A 154 14.21 6.22 18.39
CA ASP A 154 14.78 5.55 17.21
C ASP A 154 14.22 4.14 16.99
N PHE A 155 12.89 3.95 17.10
CA PHE A 155 12.30 2.68 16.68
C PHE A 155 12.24 2.62 15.15
N HIS A 156 13.25 1.98 14.56
CA HIS A 156 13.32 1.78 13.11
C HIS A 156 12.68 0.44 12.76
N PHE A 157 11.67 0.44 11.90
CA PHE A 157 11.01 -0.76 11.39
C PHE A 157 11.07 -0.81 9.85
N SER A 158 11.06 -2.00 9.29
CA SER A 158 11.04 -2.21 7.83
C SER A 158 9.63 -2.14 7.27
N ILE A 159 9.51 -1.91 5.95
CA ILE A 159 8.21 -2.02 5.24
C ILE A 159 7.61 -3.44 5.37
N GLU A 160 8.43 -4.47 5.47
CA GLU A 160 7.96 -5.83 5.74
C GLU A 160 7.22 -5.90 7.08
N GLN A 161 7.79 -5.34 8.12
CA GLN A 161 7.17 -5.26 9.45
C GLN A 161 5.90 -4.41 9.41
N ALA A 162 5.94 -3.25 8.75
CA ALA A 162 4.79 -2.37 8.58
C ALA A 162 3.60 -3.09 7.90
N LEU A 163 3.84 -3.83 6.82
CA LEU A 163 2.79 -4.54 6.08
C LEU A 163 2.25 -5.75 6.84
N ASN A 164 3.09 -6.48 7.57
CA ASN A 164 2.65 -7.58 8.42
C ASN A 164 1.81 -7.05 9.59
N HIS A 165 2.27 -5.97 10.24
CA HIS A 165 1.52 -5.28 11.29
C HIS A 165 0.18 -4.75 10.78
N PHE A 166 0.18 -4.04 9.65
CA PHE A 166 -1.05 -3.53 9.05
C PHE A 166 -2.08 -4.64 8.84
N ARG A 167 -1.66 -5.78 8.26
CA ARG A 167 -2.58 -6.90 8.07
C ARG A 167 -3.11 -7.45 9.40
N PHE A 168 -2.26 -7.58 10.42
CA PHE A 168 -2.68 -8.01 11.76
C PHE A 168 -3.72 -7.04 12.34
N TYR A 169 -3.40 -5.74 12.35
CA TYR A 169 -4.28 -4.69 12.85
C TYR A 169 -5.57 -4.57 12.03
N PHE A 170 -5.50 -4.67 10.71
CA PHE A 170 -6.68 -4.62 9.84
C PHE A 170 -7.70 -5.73 10.18
N PHE A 171 -7.26 -6.89 10.61
CA PHE A 171 -8.13 -8.01 10.98
C PHE A 171 -8.25 -8.21 12.50
N SER A 172 -8.10 -7.16 13.30
CA SER A 172 -8.23 -7.20 14.76
C SER A 172 -9.67 -7.11 15.27
N LEU A 173 -10.63 -6.70 14.43
CA LEU A 173 -12.05 -6.70 14.79
C LEU A 173 -12.55 -8.14 15.00
N GLU A 174 -13.35 -8.37 16.04
CA GLU A 174 -13.80 -9.68 16.49
C GLU A 174 -14.51 -10.48 15.38
N ASP A 175 -15.37 -9.82 14.61
CA ASP A 175 -16.23 -10.47 13.60
C ASP A 175 -15.73 -10.27 12.15
N PHE A 176 -14.42 -10.31 11.90
CA PHE A 176 -13.96 -10.14 10.53
C PHE A 176 -14.34 -11.34 9.62
N PRO A 177 -14.86 -11.09 8.41
CA PRO A 177 -15.20 -12.16 7.47
C PRO A 177 -13.94 -12.83 6.93
N HIS A 178 -13.79 -14.15 7.11
CA HIS A 178 -12.62 -14.90 6.65
C HIS A 178 -12.31 -14.70 5.15
N ARG A 179 -13.36 -14.53 4.33
CA ARG A 179 -13.22 -14.29 2.89
C ARG A 179 -12.49 -12.99 2.55
N THR A 180 -12.54 -11.99 3.44
CA THR A 180 -11.94 -10.67 3.24
C THR A 180 -10.41 -10.71 3.30
N ARG A 181 -9.83 -11.73 3.96
CA ARG A 181 -8.38 -11.93 4.09
C ARG A 181 -7.61 -11.89 2.77
N LYS A 182 -8.23 -12.30 1.67
CA LYS A 182 -7.60 -12.31 0.33
C LYS A 182 -7.38 -10.91 -0.27
N HIS A 183 -8.03 -9.88 0.27
CA HIS A 183 -7.93 -8.51 -0.24
C HIS A 183 -6.77 -7.73 0.36
N ILE A 184 -6.33 -8.10 1.55
CA ILE A 184 -5.16 -7.52 2.23
C ILE A 184 -4.09 -8.59 2.35
N SER A 185 -3.08 -8.53 1.51
CA SER A 185 -1.94 -9.44 1.54
C SER A 185 -0.83 -8.96 2.47
N SER A 186 0.09 -9.85 2.84
CA SER A 186 1.27 -9.50 3.61
C SER A 186 2.51 -10.26 3.13
N PRO A 187 3.72 -9.78 3.49
CA PRO A 187 4.98 -10.49 3.23
C PRO A 187 5.02 -11.90 3.82
N GLN A 188 4.49 -12.14 5.02
CA GLN A 188 4.40 -13.47 5.64
C GLN A 188 3.64 -14.46 4.76
N GLN A 189 2.72 -14.00 3.92
CA GLN A 189 2.01 -14.83 2.94
C GLN A 189 2.80 -15.03 1.64
N LYS A 190 4.05 -14.59 1.58
CA LYS A 190 4.90 -14.62 0.38
C LYS A 190 4.30 -13.83 -0.80
N SER A 191 3.43 -12.84 -0.53
CA SER A 191 2.88 -11.95 -1.56
C SER A 191 3.87 -10.84 -1.89
N THR A 192 3.95 -10.39 -3.14
CA THR A 192 4.66 -9.16 -3.51
C THR A 192 4.06 -7.91 -2.85
N CYS A 193 2.87 -8.02 -2.27
CA CYS A 193 2.11 -6.92 -1.68
C CYS A 193 1.93 -5.71 -2.62
N LYS A 194 1.86 -5.95 -3.94
CA LYS A 194 1.85 -4.90 -4.98
C LYS A 194 0.88 -3.76 -4.67
N ARG A 195 -0.35 -4.09 -4.26
CA ARG A 195 -1.40 -3.09 -4.03
C ARG A 195 -1.11 -2.20 -2.82
N LEU A 196 -0.61 -2.79 -1.73
CA LEU A 196 -0.22 -2.04 -0.54
C LEU A 196 1.06 -1.23 -0.79
N ASN A 197 2.06 -1.79 -1.49
CA ASN A 197 3.25 -1.05 -1.86
C ASN A 197 2.92 0.13 -2.79
N MET A 198 1.96 -0.03 -3.70
CA MET A 198 1.47 1.07 -4.55
C MET A 198 0.78 2.15 -3.71
N PHE A 199 -0.05 1.77 -2.75
CA PHE A 199 -0.69 2.71 -1.82
C PHE A 199 0.35 3.45 -0.98
N LEU A 200 1.34 2.74 -0.41
CA LEU A 200 2.44 3.36 0.35
C LEU A 200 3.22 4.34 -0.52
N ARG A 201 3.52 3.98 -1.79
CA ARG A 201 4.18 4.92 -2.71
C ARG A 201 3.35 6.21 -2.86
N TRP A 202 2.05 6.10 -3.11
CA TRP A 202 1.18 7.27 -3.25
C TRP A 202 1.18 8.16 -2.01
N MET A 203 1.14 7.58 -0.82
CA MET A 203 1.01 8.33 0.44
C MET A 203 2.35 8.93 0.91
N VAL A 204 3.47 8.26 0.65
CA VAL A 204 4.78 8.59 1.25
C VAL A 204 5.67 9.35 0.29
N ARG A 205 5.69 8.96 -1.00
CA ARG A 205 6.58 9.56 -1.99
C ARG A 205 6.09 10.95 -2.40
N THR A 206 7.03 11.89 -2.49
CA THR A 206 6.75 13.25 -3.00
C THR A 206 7.82 13.65 -4.01
N ASP A 207 7.40 14.42 -5.02
CA ASP A 207 8.26 15.10 -5.99
C ASP A 207 7.55 16.34 -6.54
N ASN A 208 8.13 16.96 -7.55
CA ASN A 208 7.58 18.16 -8.20
C ASN A 208 6.58 17.84 -9.35
N LYS A 209 6.26 16.58 -9.58
CA LYS A 209 5.32 16.15 -10.65
C LYS A 209 3.88 16.05 -10.15
N GLY A 210 3.68 15.86 -8.84
CA GLY A 210 2.36 15.84 -8.20
C GLY A 210 1.52 14.60 -8.53
N VAL A 211 2.14 13.48 -8.87
CA VAL A 211 1.42 12.19 -9.08
C VAL A 211 1.18 11.50 -7.75
N ASP A 212 2.21 11.38 -6.95
CA ASP A 212 2.16 10.88 -5.57
C ASP A 212 1.91 12.04 -4.60
N PHE A 213 1.30 11.78 -3.45
CA PHE A 213 0.82 12.84 -2.53
C PHE A 213 1.86 13.27 -1.50
N GLY A 214 2.68 12.34 -1.00
CA GLY A 214 3.68 12.63 0.03
C GLY A 214 3.10 13.23 1.32
N ILE A 215 1.93 12.74 1.75
CA ILE A 215 1.21 13.25 2.94
C ILE A 215 1.52 12.47 4.23
N TRP A 216 2.31 11.40 4.13
CA TRP A 216 2.81 10.62 5.25
C TRP A 216 4.29 10.94 5.50
N ASN A 217 4.65 11.09 6.78
CA ASN A 217 5.96 11.60 7.16
C ASN A 217 6.75 10.65 8.08
N THR A 218 6.13 9.61 8.62
CA THR A 218 6.80 8.62 9.48
C THR A 218 7.57 7.61 8.65
N LEU A 219 6.99 7.19 7.53
CA LEU A 219 7.65 6.34 6.54
C LEU A 219 8.48 7.18 5.57
N ASN A 220 9.62 6.65 5.14
CA ASN A 220 10.52 7.34 4.21
C ASN A 220 10.48 6.72 2.82
N PRO A 221 10.55 7.53 1.72
CA PRO A 221 10.62 7.01 0.36
C PRO A 221 11.76 6.03 0.12
N LYS A 222 12.92 6.23 0.76
CA LYS A 222 14.10 5.36 0.67
C LYS A 222 13.86 3.94 1.16
N ASP A 223 12.89 3.76 2.09
CA ASP A 223 12.62 2.47 2.74
C ASP A 223 11.53 1.68 1.98
N LEU A 224 10.76 2.35 1.12
CA LEU A 224 9.67 1.74 0.37
C LEU A 224 10.13 0.59 -0.53
N ILE A 225 9.19 -0.33 -0.81
CA ILE A 225 9.37 -1.46 -1.72
C ILE A 225 8.60 -1.19 -3.02
N CYS A 226 9.26 -1.38 -4.15
CA CYS A 226 8.68 -1.15 -5.47
C CYS A 226 7.46 -2.07 -5.69
N PRO A 227 6.31 -1.51 -6.13
CA PRO A 227 5.13 -2.29 -6.47
C PRO A 227 5.43 -3.26 -7.62
N CYS A 228 5.59 -4.55 -7.32
CA CYS A 228 5.94 -5.57 -8.31
C CYS A 228 4.68 -6.28 -8.80
N ASP A 229 4.15 -5.84 -9.94
CA ASP A 229 3.08 -6.52 -10.67
C ASP A 229 3.64 -7.32 -11.87
N VAL A 230 2.75 -7.91 -12.66
CA VAL A 230 3.14 -8.73 -13.83
C VAL A 230 3.91 -7.94 -14.90
N HIS A 231 3.67 -6.64 -15.03
CA HIS A 231 4.37 -5.77 -15.98
C HIS A 231 5.76 -5.44 -15.46
N VAL A 232 5.84 -5.01 -14.22
CA VAL A 232 7.08 -4.68 -13.51
C VAL A 232 7.97 -5.92 -13.38
N ASP A 233 7.42 -7.08 -12.99
CA ASP A 233 8.16 -8.35 -12.91
C ASP A 233 8.77 -8.73 -14.26
N ARG A 234 7.98 -8.66 -15.34
CA ARG A 234 8.45 -8.99 -16.68
C ARG A 234 9.59 -8.06 -17.14
N VAL A 235 9.41 -6.75 -17.03
CA VAL A 235 10.43 -5.77 -17.42
C VAL A 235 11.66 -5.89 -16.53
N GLY A 236 11.49 -6.05 -15.22
CA GLY A 236 12.58 -6.24 -14.27
C GLY A 236 13.45 -7.46 -14.62
N ARG A 237 12.84 -8.58 -15.05
CA ARG A 237 13.57 -9.78 -15.53
C ARG A 237 14.32 -9.52 -16.82
N LEU A 238 13.68 -8.86 -17.79
CA LEU A 238 14.30 -8.54 -19.08
C LEU A 238 15.51 -7.60 -18.92
N LEU A 239 15.46 -6.71 -17.94
CA LEU A 239 16.56 -5.80 -17.64
C LEU A 239 17.62 -6.39 -16.67
N GLY A 240 17.44 -7.63 -16.21
CA GLY A 240 18.36 -8.29 -15.29
C GLY A 240 18.29 -7.76 -13.84
N LEU A 241 17.20 -7.07 -13.46
CA LEU A 241 16.95 -6.56 -12.12
C LEU A 241 16.29 -7.60 -11.22
N ILE A 242 15.77 -8.70 -11.80
CA ILE A 242 15.14 -9.82 -11.09
C ILE A 242 15.74 -11.11 -11.63
N ASN A 243 16.38 -11.88 -10.75
CA ASN A 243 16.97 -13.18 -11.06
C ASN A 243 16.18 -14.35 -10.44
N ARG A 244 15.42 -14.09 -9.37
CA ARG A 244 14.59 -15.08 -8.69
C ARG A 244 13.54 -15.66 -9.63
N LYS A 245 13.29 -16.99 -9.54
CA LYS A 245 12.27 -17.68 -10.38
C LYS A 245 10.85 -17.37 -9.92
N GLN A 246 10.61 -17.29 -8.59
CA GLN A 246 9.29 -16.97 -8.03
C GLN A 246 9.01 -15.48 -8.14
N THR A 247 7.71 -15.14 -8.18
CA THR A 247 7.22 -13.76 -8.02
C THR A 247 6.54 -13.68 -6.65
N ASP A 248 7.34 -13.33 -5.64
CA ASP A 248 6.94 -13.27 -4.22
C ASP A 248 7.50 -12.01 -3.55
N TRP A 249 7.36 -11.89 -2.22
CA TRP A 249 7.91 -10.76 -1.46
C TRP A 249 9.40 -10.56 -1.69
N LEU A 250 10.17 -11.63 -1.65
CA LEU A 250 11.62 -11.54 -1.83
C LEU A 250 11.99 -11.07 -3.25
N THR A 251 11.14 -11.31 -4.24
CA THR A 251 11.32 -10.77 -5.59
C THR A 251 11.12 -9.25 -5.63
N ALA A 252 10.12 -8.73 -4.92
CA ALA A 252 9.93 -7.29 -4.80
C ALA A 252 11.10 -6.62 -4.04
N VAL A 253 11.63 -7.30 -3.03
CA VAL A 253 12.83 -6.85 -2.28
C VAL A 253 14.07 -6.87 -3.17
N GLU A 254 14.32 -7.96 -3.94
CA GLU A 254 15.45 -8.06 -4.89
C GLU A 254 15.40 -6.92 -5.91
N LEU A 255 14.24 -6.72 -6.55
CA LEU A 255 14.03 -5.62 -7.49
C LEU A 255 14.39 -4.28 -6.83
N THR A 256 13.79 -4.01 -5.67
CA THR A 256 14.01 -2.73 -4.98
C THR A 256 15.46 -2.52 -4.56
N THR A 257 16.17 -3.57 -4.21
CA THR A 257 17.59 -3.51 -3.88
C THR A 257 18.42 -3.03 -5.08
N HIS A 258 18.13 -3.53 -6.29
CA HIS A 258 18.78 -3.05 -7.51
C HIS A 258 18.39 -1.60 -7.84
N LEU A 259 17.12 -1.23 -7.67
CA LEU A 259 16.65 0.15 -7.88
C LEU A 259 17.27 1.13 -6.87
N ARG A 260 17.46 0.69 -5.63
CA ARG A 260 18.13 1.49 -4.57
C ARG A 260 19.60 1.74 -4.87
N ALA A 261 20.26 0.85 -5.63
CA ALA A 261 21.61 1.11 -6.12
C ALA A 261 21.63 2.26 -7.16
N PHE A 262 20.57 2.49 -7.90
CA PHE A 262 20.45 3.62 -8.83
C PHE A 262 20.08 4.92 -8.10
N ASP A 263 19.12 4.86 -7.16
CA ASP A 263 18.74 5.99 -6.32
C ASP A 263 18.47 5.51 -4.88
N PRO A 264 19.41 5.78 -3.95
CA PRO A 264 19.26 5.36 -2.56
C PRO A 264 18.15 6.09 -1.79
N LEU A 265 17.73 7.28 -2.24
CA LEU A 265 16.74 8.12 -1.55
C LEU A 265 15.32 7.89 -2.05
N ASP A 266 15.17 7.50 -3.32
CA ASP A 266 13.85 7.28 -3.94
C ASP A 266 13.89 6.10 -4.94
N PRO A 267 14.09 4.87 -4.47
CA PRO A 267 14.15 3.69 -5.35
C PRO A 267 12.82 3.41 -6.05
N VAL A 268 11.70 3.82 -5.45
CA VAL A 268 10.36 3.49 -5.96
C VAL A 268 9.89 4.41 -7.09
N LYS A 269 10.61 5.50 -7.38
CA LYS A 269 10.36 6.31 -8.58
C LYS A 269 10.47 5.48 -9.87
N TYR A 270 11.32 4.45 -9.86
CA TYR A 270 11.52 3.58 -11.03
C TYR A 270 10.32 2.68 -11.34
N ASP A 271 9.32 2.59 -10.44
CA ASP A 271 8.04 1.96 -10.76
C ASP A 271 7.37 2.59 -11.98
N PHE A 272 7.42 3.91 -12.12
CA PHE A 272 6.91 4.62 -13.31
C PHE A 272 7.58 4.13 -14.60
N ALA A 273 8.91 3.98 -14.58
CA ALA A 273 9.66 3.49 -15.73
C ALA A 273 9.31 2.04 -16.08
N LEU A 274 9.38 1.13 -15.09
CA LEU A 274 9.15 -0.30 -15.30
C LEU A 274 7.69 -0.58 -15.71
N PHE A 275 6.74 0.09 -15.07
CA PHE A 275 5.33 -0.05 -15.37
C PHE A 275 5.00 0.52 -16.76
N GLY A 276 5.48 1.73 -17.09
CA GLY A 276 5.28 2.36 -18.38
C GLY A 276 5.80 1.49 -19.53
N LEU A 277 7.05 1.05 -19.46
CA LEU A 277 7.66 0.12 -20.41
C LEU A 277 6.85 -1.18 -20.55
N GLY A 278 6.32 -1.68 -19.44
CA GLY A 278 5.53 -2.91 -19.42
C GLY A 278 4.16 -2.76 -20.06
N VAL A 279 3.54 -1.61 -19.96
CA VAL A 279 2.23 -1.32 -20.55
C VAL A 279 2.34 -1.01 -22.05
N GLU A 280 3.33 -0.23 -22.45
CA GLU A 280 3.54 0.16 -23.86
C GLU A 280 4.12 -0.99 -24.70
N LYS A 281 4.48 -2.11 -24.05
CA LYS A 281 5.10 -3.27 -24.72
C LYS A 281 6.36 -2.91 -25.52
N GLU A 282 7.11 -1.95 -25.02
CA GLU A 282 8.41 -1.59 -25.59
C GLU A 282 9.48 -2.72 -25.40
N PHE A 283 9.12 -3.76 -24.61
CA PHE A 283 9.90 -4.99 -24.39
C PHE A 283 9.04 -6.24 -24.51
#